data_63446a29d95958c054291348b2513d12
#
_entry.id   63446a29d95958c054291348b2513d12
#
_cell.length_a   1.000
_cell.length_b   1.000
_cell.length_c   1.000
_cell.angle_alpha   90.00
_cell.angle_beta   90.00
_cell.angle_gamma   90.00
#
_symmetry.space_group_name_H-M   'P 1'
#
loop_
_entity.id
_entity.type
_entity.pdbx_description
1 polymer ?
#
loop_
_entity_poly.entity_id
_entity_poly.type
_entity_poly.pdbx_seq_one_letter_code
_entity_poly.pdbx_strand_id
1 'polypeptide(L)'
;EFQDLFDGSRTADAIAKHRKHYEFWDDEKEIIKEFFLLTSKRTIFACNVSEDELADTISDPQGHAMVSRVKSYAKDSHGAEAIVISARIEEELIDLSPQDGKDFLSDMGISDSGVSTMIRSVYHLLGLNTYLTTGEKETRDEEP
;
A
#
# COMPACT_ATOMS: atom_id res chain seq x y z
N GLU A 1 -19.49 -27.45 -6.41
CA GLU A 1 -18.82 -26.48 -5.50
C GLU A 1 -17.39 -26.13 -5.95
N PHE A 2 -16.56 -27.11 -6.37
CA PHE A 2 -15.22 -26.83 -6.89
C PHE A 2 -15.24 -26.32 -8.35
N GLN A 3 -16.26 -26.65 -9.11
CA GLN A 3 -16.42 -26.26 -10.51
C GLN A 3 -16.72 -24.75 -10.65
N ASP A 4 -17.40 -24.16 -9.67
CA ASP A 4 -17.76 -22.72 -9.65
C ASP A 4 -16.55 -21.80 -9.40
N LEU A 5 -15.44 -22.35 -8.88
CA LEU A 5 -14.19 -21.64 -8.65
C LEU A 5 -13.39 -21.36 -9.94
N PHE A 6 -13.69 -22.06 -11.03
CA PHE A 6 -12.96 -21.96 -12.30
C PHE A 6 -13.71 -21.23 -13.43
N ASP A 7 -14.95 -20.81 -13.18
CA ASP A 7 -15.67 -19.94 -14.11
C ASP A 7 -15.18 -18.50 -13.94
N GLY A 8 -14.34 -18.04 -14.87
CA GLY A 8 -13.59 -16.78 -14.78
C GLY A 8 -14.43 -15.49 -14.64
N SER A 9 -15.75 -15.56 -14.78
CA SER A 9 -16.66 -14.42 -14.56
C SER A 9 -17.08 -14.24 -13.09
N ARG A 10 -16.88 -15.26 -12.25
CA ARG A 10 -17.33 -15.29 -10.84
C ARG A 10 -16.20 -15.42 -9.83
N THR A 11 -14.96 -15.51 -10.27
CA THR A 11 -13.82 -15.88 -9.41
C THR A 11 -13.60 -14.89 -8.27
N ALA A 12 -13.71 -13.59 -8.53
CA ALA A 12 -13.52 -12.56 -7.51
C ALA A 12 -14.64 -12.57 -6.46
N ASP A 13 -15.90 -12.71 -6.89
CA ASP A 13 -17.06 -12.74 -6.01
C ASP A 13 -17.14 -14.06 -5.22
N ALA A 14 -16.78 -15.19 -5.86
CA ALA A 14 -16.72 -16.49 -5.20
C ALA A 14 -15.63 -16.52 -4.13
N ILE A 15 -14.44 -15.99 -4.42
CA ILE A 15 -13.34 -15.87 -3.45
C ILE A 15 -13.74 -14.95 -2.30
N ALA A 16 -14.38 -13.80 -2.57
CA ALA A 16 -14.85 -12.89 -1.54
C ALA A 16 -15.96 -13.52 -0.68
N LYS A 17 -16.86 -14.31 -1.29
CA LYS A 17 -17.93 -15.03 -0.58
C LYS A 17 -17.39 -16.15 0.28
N HIS A 18 -16.41 -16.90 -0.20
CA HIS A 18 -15.74 -17.94 0.59
C HIS A 18 -14.89 -17.34 1.73
N ARG A 19 -14.21 -16.21 1.53
CA ARG A 19 -13.49 -15.50 2.61
C ARG A 19 -14.40 -15.11 3.78
N LYS A 20 -15.66 -14.77 3.53
CA LYS A 20 -16.63 -14.42 4.59
C LYS A 20 -17.17 -15.63 5.34
N HIS A 21 -16.98 -16.85 4.86
CA HIS A 21 -17.63 -18.05 5.40
C HIS A 21 -16.71 -18.94 6.25
N TYR A 22 -15.38 -18.75 6.18
CA TYR A 22 -14.45 -19.50 7.02
C TYR A 22 -13.87 -18.58 8.09
N GLU A 23 -14.52 -18.57 9.25
CA GLU A 23 -13.85 -18.18 10.49
C GLU A 23 -12.95 -19.35 10.90
N PHE A 24 -11.69 -19.30 10.50
CA PHE A 24 -10.72 -20.27 10.99
C PHE A 24 -10.49 -20.06 12.49
N TRP A 25 -10.44 -21.16 13.22
CA TRP A 25 -9.99 -21.16 14.60
C TRP A 25 -8.53 -20.69 14.66
N ASP A 26 -8.12 -20.12 15.77
CA ASP A 26 -6.80 -19.51 15.85
C ASP A 26 -5.65 -20.49 15.56
N ASP A 27 -5.82 -21.76 15.94
CA ASP A 27 -4.88 -22.85 15.64
C ASP A 27 -4.79 -23.15 14.13
N GLU A 28 -5.90 -23.07 13.41
CA GLU A 28 -5.93 -23.27 11.95
C GLU A 28 -5.28 -22.11 11.20
N LYS A 29 -5.39 -20.89 11.73
CA LYS A 29 -4.70 -19.71 11.18
C LYS A 29 -3.18 -19.86 11.22
N GLU A 30 -2.62 -20.44 12.27
CA GLU A 30 -1.18 -20.71 12.38
C GLU A 30 -0.74 -21.71 11.31
N ILE A 31 -1.48 -22.81 11.13
CA ILE A 31 -1.19 -23.82 10.09
C ILE A 31 -1.24 -23.19 8.69
N ILE A 32 -2.23 -22.33 8.40
CA ILE A 32 -2.39 -21.67 7.10
C ILE A 32 -1.24 -20.69 6.81
N LYS A 33 -0.69 -20.05 7.84
CA LYS A 33 0.47 -19.16 7.68
C LYS A 33 1.68 -19.89 7.09
N GLU A 34 1.88 -21.16 7.44
CA GLU A 34 3.00 -21.98 6.92
C GLU A 34 2.92 -22.22 5.41
N PHE A 35 1.73 -22.14 4.82
CA PHE A 35 1.57 -22.28 3.37
C PHE A 35 1.93 -21.02 2.57
N PHE A 36 2.19 -19.90 3.22
CA PHE A 36 2.58 -18.63 2.58
C PHE A 36 1.67 -18.20 1.43
N LEU A 37 0.38 -18.49 1.51
CA LEU A 37 -0.59 -18.20 0.45
C LEU A 37 -0.65 -16.70 0.14
N LEU A 38 -0.61 -16.33 -1.13
CA LEU A 38 -0.75 -14.92 -1.55
C LEU A 38 -2.08 -14.32 -1.07
N THR A 39 -3.15 -15.11 -1.07
CA THR A 39 -4.48 -14.69 -0.64
C THR A 39 -4.60 -14.47 0.87
N SER A 40 -3.66 -14.99 1.68
CA SER A 40 -3.59 -14.75 3.12
C SER A 40 -2.81 -13.50 3.48
N LYS A 41 -2.06 -12.94 2.54
CA LYS A 41 -1.25 -11.74 2.78
C LYS A 41 -2.11 -10.49 2.76
N ARG A 42 -1.73 -9.52 3.59
CA ARG A 42 -2.33 -8.18 3.57
C ARG A 42 -2.00 -7.50 2.25
N THR A 43 -2.95 -6.75 1.73
CA THR A 43 -2.84 -6.11 0.41
C THR A 43 -2.95 -4.60 0.55
N ILE A 44 -2.18 -3.87 -0.22
CA ILE A 44 -2.32 -2.43 -0.44
C ILE A 44 -2.52 -2.18 -1.93
N PHE A 45 -3.34 -1.21 -2.27
CA PHE A 45 -3.63 -0.84 -3.64
C PHE A 45 -2.90 0.46 -3.98
N ALA A 46 -2.08 0.44 -5.04
CA ALA A 46 -1.42 1.63 -5.56
C ALA A 46 -2.15 2.08 -6.83
N CYS A 47 -2.79 3.24 -6.77
CA CYS A 47 -3.43 3.87 -7.91
C CYS A 47 -2.40 4.73 -8.64
N ASN A 48 -1.89 4.23 -9.77
CA ASN A 48 -0.99 5.00 -10.61
C ASN A 48 -1.79 5.97 -11.48
N VAL A 49 -1.55 7.27 -11.30
CA VAL A 49 -2.18 8.35 -12.06
C VAL A 49 -1.15 9.11 -12.89
N SER A 50 -1.62 9.89 -13.85
CA SER A 50 -0.75 10.76 -14.63
C SER A 50 -0.16 11.89 -13.76
N GLU A 51 0.91 12.49 -14.21
CA GLU A 51 1.56 13.63 -13.56
C GLU A 51 0.58 14.80 -13.37
N ASP A 52 -0.14 15.14 -14.44
CA ASP A 52 -1.10 16.25 -14.46
C ASP A 52 -2.27 16.07 -13.47
N GLU A 53 -2.63 14.81 -13.19
CA GLU A 53 -3.77 14.48 -12.32
C GLU A 53 -3.35 14.25 -10.86
N LEU A 54 -2.03 14.13 -10.59
CA LEU A 54 -1.55 13.67 -9.27
C LEU A 54 -1.96 14.64 -8.16
N ALA A 55 -1.66 15.93 -8.31
CA ALA A 55 -1.94 16.95 -7.29
C ALA A 55 -3.44 17.06 -7.00
N ASP A 56 -4.26 17.10 -8.04
CA ASP A 56 -5.73 17.17 -7.92
C ASP A 56 -6.29 15.89 -7.27
N THR A 57 -5.78 14.72 -7.68
CA THR A 57 -6.23 13.42 -7.13
C THR A 57 -5.82 13.23 -5.67
N ILE A 58 -4.66 13.77 -5.25
CA ILE A 58 -4.25 13.75 -3.84
C ILE A 58 -5.16 14.67 -3.01
N SER A 59 -5.48 15.86 -3.54
CA SER A 59 -6.31 16.85 -2.86
C SER A 59 -7.78 16.41 -2.76
N ASP A 60 -8.33 15.86 -3.85
CA ASP A 60 -9.69 15.32 -3.92
C ASP A 60 -9.72 13.92 -4.57
N PRO A 61 -9.42 12.87 -3.81
CA PRO A 61 -9.46 11.50 -4.36
C PRO A 61 -10.85 11.05 -4.80
N GLN A 62 -11.91 11.70 -4.35
CA GLN A 62 -13.28 11.36 -4.73
C GLN A 62 -13.66 11.97 -6.08
N GLY A 63 -13.05 13.07 -6.46
CA GLY A 63 -13.20 13.69 -7.77
C GLY A 63 -12.67 12.81 -8.92
N HIS A 64 -11.70 11.94 -8.64
CA HIS A 64 -11.17 11.01 -9.63
C HIS A 64 -11.94 9.68 -9.61
N ALA A 65 -12.83 9.46 -10.58
CA ALA A 65 -13.78 8.36 -10.59
C ALA A 65 -13.14 6.96 -10.44
N MET A 66 -12.01 6.70 -11.10
CA MET A 66 -11.33 5.40 -11.02
C MET A 66 -10.68 5.19 -9.66
N VAL A 67 -9.99 6.20 -9.12
CA VAL A 67 -9.35 6.15 -7.81
C VAL A 67 -10.39 5.96 -6.71
N SER A 68 -11.51 6.69 -6.77
CA SER A 68 -12.63 6.55 -5.84
C SER A 68 -13.18 5.11 -5.83
N ARG A 69 -13.36 4.50 -7.02
CA ARG A 69 -13.81 3.11 -7.13
C ARG A 69 -12.80 2.12 -6.52
N VAL A 70 -11.50 2.30 -6.78
CA VAL A 70 -10.46 1.45 -6.19
C VAL A 70 -10.42 1.59 -4.68
N LYS A 71 -10.52 2.81 -4.14
CA LYS A 71 -10.57 3.07 -2.70
C LYS A 71 -11.76 2.38 -2.03
N SER A 72 -12.95 2.49 -2.63
CA SER A 72 -14.15 1.81 -2.12
C SER A 72 -13.97 0.30 -2.17
N TYR A 73 -13.50 -0.25 -3.28
CA TYR A 73 -13.25 -1.69 -3.42
C TYR A 73 -12.21 -2.20 -2.41
N ALA A 74 -11.09 -1.50 -2.25
CA ALA A 74 -10.05 -1.86 -1.30
C ALA A 74 -10.60 -1.95 0.13
N LYS A 75 -11.36 -0.93 0.53
CA LYS A 75 -11.98 -0.85 1.85
C LYS A 75 -13.02 -1.94 2.07
N ASP A 76 -13.96 -2.10 1.13
CA ASP A 76 -15.14 -2.96 1.30
C ASP A 76 -14.80 -4.45 1.16
N SER A 77 -13.89 -4.79 0.23
CA SER A 77 -13.57 -6.17 -0.09
C SER A 77 -12.36 -6.71 0.66
N HIS A 78 -11.42 -5.87 1.05
CA HIS A 78 -10.15 -6.30 1.64
C HIS A 78 -9.85 -5.64 2.99
N GLY A 79 -10.62 -4.63 3.42
CA GLY A 79 -10.27 -3.81 4.58
C GLY A 79 -8.90 -3.13 4.40
N ALA A 80 -8.51 -2.89 3.14
CA ALA A 80 -7.20 -2.41 2.75
C ALA A 80 -7.22 -0.92 2.42
N GLU A 81 -6.05 -0.30 2.47
CA GLU A 81 -5.86 1.06 2.00
C GLU A 81 -5.54 1.10 0.50
N ALA A 82 -5.90 2.21 -0.13
CA ALA A 82 -5.47 2.55 -1.48
C ALA A 82 -4.77 3.91 -1.47
N ILE A 83 -3.55 3.92 -1.96
CA ILE A 83 -2.71 5.11 -2.10
C ILE A 83 -2.71 5.60 -3.56
N VAL A 84 -2.41 6.87 -3.74
CA VAL A 84 -2.26 7.48 -5.06
C VAL A 84 -0.78 7.77 -5.29
N ILE A 85 -0.26 7.35 -6.43
CA ILE A 85 1.12 7.57 -6.83
C ILE A 85 1.17 7.99 -8.31
N SER A 86 2.29 8.57 -8.73
CA SER A 86 2.65 8.70 -10.14
C SER A 86 4.04 8.12 -10.35
N ALA A 87 4.11 6.99 -11.04
CA ALA A 87 5.39 6.34 -11.32
C ALA A 87 6.32 7.23 -12.16
N ARG A 88 5.75 8.13 -12.97
CA ARG A 88 6.51 9.11 -13.75
C ARG A 88 7.23 10.11 -12.85
N ILE A 89 6.52 10.67 -11.88
CA ILE A 89 7.11 11.60 -10.90
C ILE A 89 8.18 10.89 -10.06
N GLU A 90 7.93 9.64 -9.63
CA GLU A 90 8.93 8.90 -8.86
C GLU A 90 10.20 8.61 -9.68
N GLU A 91 10.08 8.37 -10.99
CA GLU A 91 11.21 8.23 -11.90
C GLU A 91 12.05 9.52 -11.95
N GLU A 92 11.41 10.68 -12.09
CA GLU A 92 12.09 11.98 -12.15
C GLU A 92 12.78 12.32 -10.82
N LEU A 93 12.19 11.96 -9.69
CA LEU A 93 12.77 12.19 -8.37
C LEU A 93 14.07 11.41 -8.11
N ILE A 94 14.29 10.28 -8.80
CA ILE A 94 15.51 9.47 -8.62
C ILE A 94 16.78 10.25 -9.01
N ASP A 95 16.68 11.08 -10.03
CA ASP A 95 17.82 11.81 -10.59
C ASP A 95 18.07 13.16 -9.88
N LEU A 96 17.19 13.55 -8.95
CA LEU A 96 17.28 14.80 -8.20
C LEU A 96 18.01 14.63 -6.86
N SER A 97 18.68 15.71 -6.42
CA SER A 97 19.17 15.75 -5.05
C SER A 97 17.98 15.76 -4.06
N PRO A 98 18.16 15.32 -2.80
CA PRO A 98 17.09 15.34 -1.81
C PRO A 98 16.42 16.70 -1.61
N GLN A 99 17.18 17.81 -1.81
CA GLN A 99 16.63 19.15 -1.70
C GLN A 99 15.84 19.52 -2.94
N ASP A 100 16.42 19.33 -4.13
CA ASP A 100 15.75 19.64 -5.40
C ASP A 100 14.47 18.83 -5.56
N GLY A 101 14.46 17.57 -5.10
CA GLY A 101 13.25 16.73 -5.10
C GLY A 101 12.14 17.26 -4.19
N LYS A 102 12.48 17.83 -3.03
CA LYS A 102 11.49 18.49 -2.18
C LYS A 102 10.93 19.75 -2.81
N ASP A 103 11.79 20.56 -3.40
CA ASP A 103 11.39 21.80 -4.06
C ASP A 103 10.49 21.48 -5.27
N PHE A 104 10.84 20.46 -6.06
CA PHE A 104 10.03 19.96 -7.18
C PHE A 104 8.63 19.53 -6.75
N LEU A 105 8.51 18.71 -5.70
CA LEU A 105 7.21 18.28 -5.16
C LEU A 105 6.41 19.46 -4.62
N SER A 106 7.08 20.39 -3.94
CA SER A 106 6.45 21.61 -3.40
C SER A 106 5.87 22.49 -4.50
N ASP A 107 6.57 22.65 -5.62
CA ASP A 107 6.10 23.40 -6.78
C ASP A 107 4.86 22.78 -7.42
N MET A 108 4.73 21.44 -7.33
CA MET A 108 3.53 20.71 -7.74
C MET A 108 2.39 20.73 -6.69
N GLY A 109 2.61 21.34 -5.53
CA GLY A 109 1.64 21.35 -4.44
C GLY A 109 1.53 20.01 -3.69
N ILE A 110 2.54 19.15 -3.81
CA ILE A 110 2.59 17.81 -3.19
C ILE A 110 3.56 17.87 -2.00
N SER A 111 3.10 17.41 -0.84
CA SER A 111 3.90 17.45 0.39
C SER A 111 4.94 16.33 0.49
N ASP A 112 4.71 15.19 -0.17
CA ASP A 112 5.50 13.97 0.00
C ASP A 112 5.48 13.11 -1.26
N SER A 113 6.55 12.36 -1.52
CA SER A 113 6.58 11.42 -2.64
C SER A 113 5.61 10.26 -2.43
N GLY A 114 5.11 9.69 -3.52
CA GLY A 114 4.25 8.52 -3.49
C GLY A 114 4.95 7.30 -2.88
N VAL A 115 6.26 7.15 -3.12
CA VAL A 115 7.09 6.10 -2.50
C VAL A 115 7.16 6.28 -0.99
N SER A 116 7.38 7.49 -0.48
CA SER A 116 7.37 7.77 0.96
C SER A 116 6.02 7.46 1.60
N THR A 117 4.94 7.81 0.92
CA THR A 117 3.57 7.50 1.35
C THR A 117 3.32 5.99 1.35
N MET A 118 3.78 5.28 0.31
CA MET A 118 3.68 3.82 0.23
C MET A 118 4.43 3.13 1.35
N ILE A 119 5.66 3.54 1.64
CA ILE A 119 6.46 2.98 2.74
C ILE A 119 5.72 3.13 4.07
N ARG A 120 5.21 4.32 4.39
CA ARG A 120 4.44 4.55 5.62
C ARG A 120 3.19 3.66 5.70
N SER A 121 2.44 3.57 4.60
CA SER A 121 1.24 2.73 4.54
C SER A 121 1.57 1.24 4.72
N VAL A 122 2.70 0.76 4.17
CA VAL A 122 3.16 -0.62 4.38
C VAL A 122 3.57 -0.87 5.83
N TYR A 123 4.30 0.06 6.46
CA TYR A 123 4.64 -0.04 7.89
C TYR A 123 3.39 -0.13 8.76
N HIS A 124 2.41 0.74 8.49
CA HIS A 124 1.12 0.72 9.20
C HIS A 124 0.36 -0.58 8.94
N LEU A 125 0.28 -1.02 7.68
CA LEU A 125 -0.37 -2.27 7.29
C LEU A 125 0.20 -3.49 8.02
N LEU A 126 1.52 -3.55 8.17
CA LEU A 126 2.22 -4.65 8.83
C LEU A 126 2.23 -4.50 10.35
N GLY A 127 1.82 -3.36 10.90
CA GLY A 127 1.87 -3.07 12.34
C GLY A 127 3.31 -2.93 12.86
N LEU A 128 4.24 -2.47 12.00
CA LEU A 128 5.64 -2.30 12.37
C LEU A 128 5.81 -1.04 13.19
N ASN A 129 6.62 -1.14 14.23
CA ASN A 129 7.05 -0.01 15.05
C ASN A 129 8.56 0.12 14.95
N THR A 130 9.04 1.36 14.83
CA THR A 130 10.47 1.66 14.89
C THR A 130 10.87 1.88 16.33
N TYR A 131 11.95 1.23 16.75
CA TYR A 131 12.56 1.46 18.04
C TYR A 131 14.08 1.63 17.87
N LEU A 132 14.65 2.46 18.72
CA LEU A 132 16.08 2.69 18.76
C LEU A 132 16.66 1.97 19.97
N THR A 133 17.74 1.23 19.79
CA THR A 133 18.51 0.63 20.87
C THR A 133 19.83 1.39 21.01
N THR A 134 20.22 1.70 22.23
CA THR A 134 21.51 2.31 22.53
C THR A 134 22.27 1.42 23.49
N GLY A 135 23.57 1.27 23.27
CA GLY A 135 24.47 0.52 24.16
C GLY A 135 25.79 1.30 24.35
N GLU A 136 26.52 1.02 25.43
CA GLU A 136 27.80 1.70 25.74
C GLU A 136 28.83 1.63 24.60
N LYS A 137 28.71 0.65 23.71
CA LYS A 137 29.62 0.48 22.56
C LYS A 137 29.13 1.17 21.27
N GLU A 138 27.85 1.47 21.16
CA GLU A 138 27.26 2.07 19.95
C GLU A 138 27.33 3.61 19.91
N THR A 139 27.56 4.22 21.08
CA THR A 139 27.74 5.68 21.18
C THR A 139 29.18 6.15 20.90
N ARG A 140 30.06 5.28 20.42
CA ARG A 140 31.53 5.55 20.40
C ARG A 140 32.10 5.85 19.02
N ASP A 141 31.38 5.68 17.93
CA ASP A 141 31.98 5.72 16.60
C ASP A 141 31.51 6.87 15.71
N GLU A 142 30.97 7.94 16.29
CA GLU A 142 30.68 9.16 15.54
C GLU A 142 31.55 10.31 16.09
N GLU A 143 32.84 10.26 15.80
CA GLU A 143 33.63 11.47 15.69
C GLU A 143 34.25 11.58 14.30
N PRO A 144 34.24 12.82 13.74
CA PRO A 144 34.51 13.15 12.34
C PRO A 144 35.97 12.91 11.91
#